data_103f6b385ebb605031397a1ebf416a59
#
_entry.id   103f6b385ebb605031397a1ebf416a59
#
_cell.length_a   1.000
_cell.length_b   1.000
_cell.length_c   1.000
_cell.angle_alpha   90.00
_cell.angle_beta   90.00
_cell.angle_gamma   90.00
#
_symmetry.space_group_name_H-M   'P 1'
#
loop_
_entity.id
_entity.type
_entity.pdbx_description
1 polymer ?
#
loop_
_entity_poly.entity_id
_entity_poly.type
_entity_poly.pdbx_seq_one_letter_code
_entity_poly.pdbx_strand_id
1 'polypeptide(L)'
;MVSYITPYFMKKISLILFLCSALSQEYSWPTGKGKHLSSNFGEFRTTGYHLGIDVKTKGAEGLPIYAISDGHIERVVTNYSGFGRALYLKLDDGKTAVYAHLSKFEPELEERLKEEQKKADSYVTNFY
;
A
#
# COMPACT_ATOMS: atom_id res chain seq x y z
N MET A 1 -15.20 27.06 -45.32
CA MET A 1 -16.08 27.48 -44.21
C MET A 1 -15.35 27.15 -42.92
N VAL A 2 -14.78 28.11 -42.24
CA VAL A 2 -14.01 27.89 -41.01
C VAL A 2 -14.94 28.08 -39.83
N SER A 3 -15.24 27.00 -39.11
CA SER A 3 -16.07 27.05 -37.90
C SER A 3 -15.22 27.50 -36.73
N TYR A 4 -15.50 28.65 -36.17
CA TYR A 4 -14.84 29.10 -34.93
C TYR A 4 -15.43 28.37 -33.74
N ILE A 5 -14.56 27.73 -32.94
CA ILE A 5 -14.93 27.15 -31.64
C ILE A 5 -15.28 28.30 -30.72
N THR A 6 -16.50 28.36 -30.22
CA THR A 6 -16.97 29.46 -29.37
C THR A 6 -16.24 29.45 -28.02
N PRO A 7 -15.97 30.61 -27.41
CA PRO A 7 -15.29 30.69 -26.11
C PRO A 7 -16.01 29.95 -24.96
N TYR A 8 -17.31 29.72 -25.12
CA TYR A 8 -18.12 28.92 -24.18
C TYR A 8 -17.73 27.43 -24.17
N PHE A 9 -17.41 26.87 -25.33
CA PHE A 9 -16.97 25.46 -25.43
C PHE A 9 -15.56 25.27 -24.84
N MET A 10 -14.65 26.22 -25.07
CA MET A 10 -13.30 26.20 -24.47
C MET A 10 -13.32 26.29 -22.95
N LYS A 11 -14.21 27.11 -22.35
CA LYS A 11 -14.37 27.19 -20.89
C LYS A 11 -14.84 25.87 -20.27
N LYS A 12 -15.73 25.14 -20.93
CA LYS A 12 -16.17 23.81 -20.46
C LYS A 12 -15.09 22.75 -20.54
N ILE A 13 -14.30 22.73 -21.61
CA ILE A 13 -13.15 21.82 -21.74
C ILE A 13 -12.10 22.11 -20.66
N SER A 14 -11.78 23.37 -20.39
CA SER A 14 -10.84 23.77 -19.36
C SER A 14 -11.31 23.36 -17.96
N LEU A 15 -12.61 23.47 -17.68
CA LEU A 15 -13.18 23.04 -16.40
C LEU A 15 -13.13 21.51 -16.23
N ILE A 16 -13.38 20.75 -17.27
CA ILE A 16 -13.31 19.28 -17.23
C ILE A 16 -11.87 18.81 -17.05
N LEU A 17 -10.91 19.42 -17.71
CA LEU A 17 -9.49 19.12 -17.53
C LEU A 17 -9.00 19.46 -16.10
N PHE A 18 -9.45 20.58 -15.54
CA PHE A 18 -9.13 20.96 -14.16
C PHE A 18 -9.75 19.99 -13.12
N LEU A 19 -10.98 19.56 -13.33
CA LEU A 19 -11.64 18.56 -12.47
C LEU A 19 -10.93 17.19 -12.53
N CYS A 20 -10.45 16.79 -13.71
CA CYS A 20 -9.72 15.53 -13.89
C CYS A 20 -8.35 15.52 -13.18
N SER A 21 -7.67 16.67 -13.15
CA SER A 21 -6.39 16.82 -12.43
C SER A 21 -6.57 16.84 -10.90
N ALA A 22 -7.73 17.28 -10.41
CA ALA A 22 -8.05 17.28 -8.97
C ALA A 22 -8.37 15.91 -8.39
N LEU A 23 -8.53 14.88 -9.24
CA LEU A 23 -8.83 13.50 -8.84
C LEU A 23 -7.60 12.58 -8.88
N SER A 24 -6.40 13.11 -9.11
CA SER A 24 -5.19 12.30 -9.04
C SER A 24 -4.85 12.00 -7.58
N GLN A 25 -5.00 10.74 -7.17
CA GLN A 25 -4.54 10.27 -5.87
C GLN A 25 -3.00 10.22 -5.88
N GLU A 26 -2.36 11.00 -5.03
CA GLU A 26 -0.92 10.94 -4.82
C GLU A 26 -0.61 10.00 -3.64
N TYR A 27 0.24 9.00 -3.88
CA TYR A 27 0.68 8.09 -2.83
C TYR A 27 2.04 8.50 -2.28
N SER A 28 2.15 8.51 -0.97
CA SER A 28 3.41 8.73 -0.26
C SER A 28 4.32 7.50 -0.37
N TRP A 29 5.64 7.73 -0.34
CA TRP A 29 6.58 6.62 -0.30
C TRP A 29 6.55 5.94 1.08
N PRO A 30 6.44 4.58 1.16
CA PRO A 30 6.17 3.89 2.43
C PRO A 30 7.34 3.86 3.41
N THR A 31 8.56 4.20 2.99
CA THR A 31 9.73 4.23 3.87
C THR A 31 10.25 5.66 4.02
N GLY A 32 10.57 6.09 5.25
CA GLY A 32 11.02 7.45 5.52
C GLY A 32 12.37 7.83 4.90
N LYS A 33 13.19 6.85 4.50
CA LYS A 33 14.53 7.07 3.92
C LYS A 33 14.81 6.06 2.82
N GLY A 34 15.31 6.58 1.68
CA GLY A 34 15.77 5.77 0.56
C GLY A 34 14.65 5.23 -0.31
N LYS A 35 14.70 5.60 -1.58
CA LYS A 35 13.76 5.14 -2.63
C LYS A 35 14.40 4.07 -3.53
N HIS A 36 15.36 3.30 -2.98
CA HIS A 36 16.04 2.26 -3.76
C HIS A 36 15.31 0.95 -3.64
N LEU A 37 15.03 0.32 -4.77
CA LEU A 37 14.45 -1.00 -4.85
C LEU A 37 15.54 -2.07 -4.92
N SER A 38 15.29 -3.22 -4.33
CA SER A 38 16.04 -4.45 -4.54
C SER A 38 15.36 -5.37 -5.56
N SER A 39 14.04 -5.20 -5.74
CA SER A 39 13.25 -5.95 -6.71
C SER A 39 12.03 -5.13 -7.17
N ASN A 40 11.68 -5.27 -8.44
CA ASN A 40 10.59 -4.56 -9.08
C ASN A 40 9.33 -5.42 -9.21
N PHE A 41 8.19 -4.74 -9.43
CA PHE A 41 6.96 -5.41 -9.85
C PHE A 41 7.17 -6.15 -11.18
N GLY A 42 6.63 -7.35 -11.28
CA GLY A 42 6.72 -8.18 -12.48
C GLY A 42 8.06 -8.89 -12.68
N GLU A 43 9.00 -8.79 -11.74
CA GLU A 43 10.27 -9.55 -11.80
C GLU A 43 9.98 -11.05 -11.75
N PHE A 44 10.57 -11.81 -12.68
CA PHE A 44 10.40 -13.26 -12.73
C PHE A 44 11.19 -13.93 -11.61
N ARG A 45 10.53 -14.80 -10.86
CA ARG A 45 11.09 -15.62 -9.78
C ARG A 45 10.77 -17.09 -10.04
N THR A 46 11.46 -18.01 -9.39
CA THR A 46 11.23 -19.46 -9.53
C THR A 46 9.79 -19.87 -9.20
N THR A 47 9.09 -19.11 -8.36
CA THR A 47 7.71 -19.37 -7.94
C THR A 47 6.66 -18.55 -8.70
N GLY A 48 7.05 -17.76 -9.70
CA GLY A 48 6.18 -16.89 -10.48
C GLY A 48 6.67 -15.46 -10.57
N TYR A 49 5.76 -14.54 -10.83
CA TYR A 49 6.09 -13.12 -10.91
C TYR A 49 5.97 -12.42 -9.56
N HIS A 50 6.90 -11.51 -9.28
CA HIS A 50 6.82 -10.64 -8.11
C HIS A 50 5.69 -9.62 -8.27
N LEU A 51 4.68 -9.70 -7.40
CA LEU A 51 3.48 -8.85 -7.46
C LEU A 51 3.60 -7.59 -6.58
N GLY A 52 4.82 -7.18 -6.26
CA GLY A 52 5.10 -6.01 -5.42
C GLY A 52 6.44 -5.37 -5.76
N ILE A 53 6.91 -4.54 -4.86
CA ILE A 53 8.25 -3.97 -4.89
C ILE A 53 8.97 -4.31 -3.58
N ASP A 54 10.26 -4.64 -3.65
CA ASP A 54 11.09 -4.82 -2.46
C ASP A 54 11.96 -3.57 -2.26
N VAL A 55 11.76 -2.88 -1.14
CA VAL A 55 12.51 -1.67 -0.80
C VAL A 55 13.79 -2.04 -0.04
N LYS A 56 14.92 -1.53 -0.50
CA LYS A 56 16.22 -1.75 0.15
C LYS A 56 16.30 -1.15 1.55
N THR A 57 16.61 -1.99 2.53
CA THR A 57 16.82 -1.59 3.94
C THR A 57 18.30 -1.53 4.33
N LYS A 58 19.23 -1.78 3.38
CA LYS A 58 20.68 -1.89 3.62
C LYS A 58 21.04 -2.93 4.68
N GLY A 59 20.26 -4.02 4.77
CA GLY A 59 20.47 -5.10 5.75
C GLY A 59 19.99 -4.76 7.17
N ALA A 60 19.31 -3.65 7.38
CA ALA A 60 18.72 -3.31 8.67
C ALA A 60 17.27 -3.75 8.75
N GLU A 61 16.89 -4.35 9.87
CA GLU A 61 15.49 -4.63 10.22
C GLU A 61 14.92 -3.53 11.12
N GLY A 62 13.57 -3.47 11.18
CA GLY A 62 12.87 -2.56 12.08
C GLY A 62 12.80 -1.11 11.60
N LEU A 63 13.06 -0.85 10.32
CA LEU A 63 12.81 0.46 9.75
C LEU A 63 11.30 0.76 9.75
N PRO A 64 10.89 1.99 10.11
CA PRO A 64 9.49 2.35 10.13
C PRO A 64 8.91 2.33 8.72
N ILE A 65 7.71 1.77 8.61
CA ILE A 65 6.88 1.76 7.41
C ILE A 65 5.66 2.64 7.66
N TYR A 66 5.32 3.45 6.70
CA TYR A 66 4.23 4.41 6.75
C TYR A 66 3.12 4.05 5.76
N ALA A 67 1.90 4.43 6.10
CA ALA A 67 0.78 4.37 5.17
C ALA A 67 1.07 5.24 3.94
N ILE A 68 0.79 4.70 2.75
CA ILE A 68 0.99 5.43 1.48
C ILE A 68 -0.10 6.47 1.22
N SER A 69 -1.24 6.35 1.88
CA SER A 69 -2.36 7.30 1.86
C SER A 69 -3.28 7.04 3.04
N ASP A 70 -4.28 7.88 3.23
CA ASP A 70 -5.35 7.71 4.22
C ASP A 70 -6.17 6.45 3.94
N GLY A 71 -6.70 5.85 5.01
CA GLY A 71 -7.45 4.61 4.95
C GLY A 71 -7.59 3.96 6.32
N HIS A 72 -7.98 2.68 6.33
CA HIS A 72 -8.11 1.89 7.55
C HIS A 72 -7.51 0.51 7.38
N ILE A 73 -7.11 -0.11 8.48
CA ILE A 73 -6.60 -1.49 8.46
C ILE A 73 -7.78 -2.42 8.15
N GLU A 74 -7.70 -3.11 7.03
CA GLU A 74 -8.71 -4.07 6.58
C GLU A 74 -8.41 -5.48 7.09
N ARG A 75 -7.10 -5.81 7.25
CA ARG A 75 -6.69 -7.16 7.61
C ARG A 75 -5.28 -7.20 8.16
N VAL A 76 -5.07 -8.02 9.17
CA VAL A 76 -3.76 -8.36 9.74
C VAL A 76 -3.56 -9.87 9.67
N VAL A 77 -2.41 -10.28 9.17
CA VAL A 77 -2.08 -11.71 8.97
C VAL A 77 -0.71 -12.00 9.58
N THR A 78 -0.62 -13.14 10.26
CA THR A 78 0.66 -13.76 10.57
C THR A 78 0.69 -15.19 10.06
N ASN A 79 1.82 -15.58 9.44
CA ASN A 79 2.00 -16.91 8.91
C ASN A 79 3.50 -17.29 8.98
N TYR A 80 3.80 -18.60 8.99
CA TYR A 80 5.18 -19.11 8.91
C TYR A 80 5.79 -19.01 7.50
N SER A 81 4.96 -18.85 6.48
CA SER A 81 5.36 -18.80 5.07
C SER A 81 4.63 -17.68 4.32
N GLY A 82 4.94 -17.50 3.05
CA GLY A 82 4.33 -16.48 2.20
C GLY A 82 4.71 -15.07 2.67
N PHE A 83 3.73 -14.24 2.96
CA PHE A 83 3.95 -12.85 3.41
C PHE A 83 4.43 -12.71 4.86
N GLY A 84 4.46 -13.82 5.63
CA GLY A 84 4.84 -13.76 7.04
C GLY A 84 3.88 -12.89 7.85
N ARG A 85 4.40 -11.82 8.43
CA ARG A 85 3.59 -10.77 9.07
C ARG A 85 3.22 -9.74 8.02
N ALA A 86 1.94 -9.57 7.78
CA ALA A 86 1.43 -8.66 6.77
C ALA A 86 0.23 -7.84 7.25
N LEU A 87 0.14 -6.61 6.74
CA LEU A 87 -0.94 -5.68 6.99
C LEU A 87 -1.57 -5.26 5.66
N TYR A 88 -2.88 -5.29 5.59
CA TYR A 88 -3.68 -4.83 4.47
C TYR A 88 -4.37 -3.54 4.87
N LEU A 89 -4.02 -2.46 4.19
CA LEU A 89 -4.60 -1.13 4.39
C LEU A 89 -5.58 -0.85 3.26
N LYS A 90 -6.86 -0.73 3.59
CA LYS A 90 -7.89 -0.25 2.67
C LYS A 90 -7.78 1.25 2.57
N LEU A 91 -7.46 1.75 1.39
CA LEU A 91 -7.32 3.16 1.11
C LEU A 91 -8.68 3.80 0.82
N ASP A 92 -8.81 5.09 1.07
CA ASP A 92 -10.05 5.84 0.85
C ASP A 92 -10.45 5.91 -0.63
N ASP A 93 -9.50 5.71 -1.55
CA ASP A 93 -9.77 5.61 -2.99
C ASP A 93 -10.27 4.21 -3.43
N GLY A 94 -10.48 3.30 -2.48
CA GLY A 94 -11.00 1.96 -2.71
C GLY A 94 -9.96 0.90 -3.04
N LYS A 95 -8.68 1.24 -3.19
CA LYS A 95 -7.60 0.26 -3.37
C LYS A 95 -7.15 -0.34 -2.04
N THR A 96 -6.36 -1.41 -2.11
CA THR A 96 -5.75 -2.02 -0.92
C THR A 96 -4.23 -2.05 -1.08
N ALA A 97 -3.52 -1.42 -0.15
CA ALA A 97 -2.07 -1.53 -0.03
C ALA A 97 -1.70 -2.69 0.88
N VAL A 98 -0.75 -3.52 0.46
CA VAL A 98 -0.27 -4.67 1.25
C VAL A 98 1.18 -4.44 1.67
N TYR A 99 1.41 -4.49 2.97
CA TYR A 99 2.74 -4.41 3.57
C TYR A 99 3.10 -5.79 4.11
N ALA A 100 4.13 -6.40 3.55
CA ALA A 100 4.53 -7.76 3.88
C ALA A 100 5.91 -7.82 4.52
N HIS A 101 6.26 -8.99 5.08
CA HIS A 101 7.54 -9.27 5.73
C HIS A 101 7.88 -8.29 6.88
N LEU A 102 6.86 -7.84 7.59
CA LEU A 102 7.02 -6.93 8.72
C LEU A 102 7.66 -7.66 9.91
N SER A 103 8.63 -7.03 10.57
CA SER A 103 9.24 -7.58 11.78
C SER A 103 8.31 -7.46 13.00
N LYS A 104 7.55 -6.37 13.08
CA LYS A 104 6.54 -6.13 14.12
C LYS A 104 5.50 -5.13 13.62
N PHE A 105 4.37 -5.08 14.30
CA PHE A 105 3.37 -4.04 14.14
C PHE A 105 3.59 -2.91 15.14
N GLU A 106 2.82 -1.85 15.01
CA GLU A 106 2.70 -0.77 15.99
C GLU A 106 2.21 -1.36 17.34
N PRO A 107 2.57 -0.78 18.51
CA PRO A 107 2.35 -1.40 19.82
C PRO A 107 0.92 -1.84 20.11
N GLU A 108 -0.07 -1.02 19.81
CA GLU A 108 -1.49 -1.33 20.06
C GLU A 108 -1.95 -2.54 19.21
N LEU A 109 -1.56 -2.54 17.94
CA LEU A 109 -1.87 -3.65 17.03
C LEU A 109 -1.13 -4.93 17.40
N GLU A 110 0.10 -4.79 17.92
CA GLU A 110 0.89 -5.92 18.42
C GLU A 110 0.27 -6.57 19.65
N GLU A 111 -0.31 -5.80 20.56
CA GLU A 111 -1.03 -6.32 21.72
C GLU A 111 -2.30 -7.07 21.27
N ARG A 112 -3.08 -6.48 20.38
CA ARG A 112 -4.26 -7.13 19.81
C ARG A 112 -3.90 -8.43 19.08
N LEU A 113 -2.81 -8.44 18.32
CA LEU A 113 -2.33 -9.67 17.69
C LEU A 113 -2.05 -10.77 18.70
N LYS A 114 -1.37 -10.45 19.82
CA LYS A 114 -1.09 -11.43 20.87
C LYS A 114 -2.37 -12.02 21.50
N GLU A 115 -3.39 -11.18 21.68
CA GLU A 115 -4.69 -11.63 22.15
C GLU A 115 -5.36 -12.61 21.16
N GLU A 116 -5.36 -12.27 19.87
CA GLU A 116 -5.92 -13.14 18.84
C GLU A 116 -5.15 -14.47 18.72
N GLN A 117 -3.81 -14.41 18.78
CA GLN A 117 -2.97 -15.61 18.81
C GLN A 117 -3.23 -16.49 20.03
N LYS A 118 -3.43 -15.89 21.21
CA LYS A 118 -3.78 -16.61 22.44
C LYS A 118 -5.16 -17.24 22.36
N LYS A 119 -6.16 -16.54 21.81
CA LYS A 119 -7.52 -17.07 21.60
C LYS A 119 -7.51 -18.27 20.64
N ALA A 120 -6.70 -18.19 19.59
CA ALA A 120 -6.57 -19.22 18.56
C ALA A 120 -5.63 -20.36 18.95
N ASP A 121 -4.89 -20.23 20.04
CA ASP A 121 -3.76 -21.11 20.40
C ASP A 121 -2.81 -21.36 19.21
N SER A 122 -2.53 -20.30 18.44
CA SER A 122 -1.79 -20.39 17.19
C SER A 122 -1.03 -19.09 16.89
N TYR A 123 0.19 -19.23 16.36
CA TYR A 123 0.90 -18.13 15.75
C TYR A 123 0.20 -17.62 14.47
N VAL A 124 -0.40 -18.54 13.72
CA VAL A 124 -1.10 -18.22 12.46
C VAL A 124 -2.44 -17.58 12.78
N THR A 125 -2.58 -16.32 12.40
CA THR A 125 -3.81 -15.55 12.62
C THR A 125 -4.19 -14.75 11.39
N ASN A 126 -5.48 -14.47 11.30
CA ASN A 126 -6.04 -13.62 10.26
C ASN A 126 -7.27 -12.92 10.85
N PHE A 127 -7.15 -11.64 11.12
CA PHE A 127 -8.19 -10.87 11.81
C PHE A 127 -8.26 -9.43 11.29
N TYR A 128 -9.34 -8.83 11.51
CA TYR A 128 -9.77 -7.43 11.64
C TYR A 128 -11.25 -7.27 11.53
#